data_493163a92cc48c6fcea9dd4957f8138a
#
_entry.id   493163a92cc48c6fcea9dd4957f8138a
#
_cell.length_a   1.000
_cell.length_b   1.000
_cell.length_c   1.000
_cell.angle_alpha   90.00
_cell.angle_beta   90.00
_cell.angle_gamma   90.00
#
_symmetry.space_group_name_H-M   'P 1'
#
loop_
_entity.id
_entity.type
_entity.pdbx_description
1 polymer ?
#
loop_
_entity_poly.entity_id
_entity_poly.type
_entity_poly.pdbx_seq_one_letter_code
_entity_poly.pdbx_strand_id
1 'polypeptide(L)'
;HRVYDPVIQALSGLADIQRDQKTNFPKMVRTIIPDKTTGMAAAQAISSALFYKERYGKGQHIKLAMLDVMVAYLWPEGSASLSFIGEEGDPSDGQMGLDLVFETKDSKYITAGAVTDKEWLGMCEALERKDLLNDPRFNTPRARFENKTERRLLIAEEIKKHNAEEILFK
;
A
#
# COMPACT_ATOMS: atom_id res chain seq x y z
N HIS A 1 -8.65 -24.27 -12.91
CA HIS A 1 -9.93 -23.69 -13.31
C HIS A 1 -9.71 -22.40 -14.10
N ARG A 2 -10.59 -22.16 -15.08
CA ARG A 2 -10.62 -20.87 -15.79
C ARG A 2 -11.44 -19.91 -14.95
N VAL A 3 -10.85 -18.79 -14.58
CA VAL A 3 -11.49 -17.75 -13.77
C VAL A 3 -11.14 -16.37 -14.37
N TYR A 4 -11.92 -15.37 -14.02
CA TYR A 4 -11.71 -13.98 -14.42
C TYR A 4 -11.08 -13.16 -13.31
N ASP A 5 -10.58 -12.00 -13.67
CA ASP A 5 -9.92 -11.02 -12.78
C ASP A 5 -10.62 -10.83 -11.41
N PRO A 6 -11.94 -10.58 -11.30
CA PRO A 6 -12.57 -10.37 -10.00
C PRO A 6 -12.44 -11.56 -9.04
N VAL A 7 -12.45 -12.79 -9.58
CA VAL A 7 -12.26 -14.00 -8.77
C VAL A 7 -10.83 -14.05 -8.23
N ILE A 8 -9.86 -13.67 -9.04
CA ILE A 8 -8.45 -13.60 -8.62
C ILE A 8 -8.24 -12.47 -7.61
N GLN A 9 -8.87 -11.30 -7.76
CA GLN A 9 -8.81 -10.25 -6.74
C GLN A 9 -9.30 -10.75 -5.37
N ALA A 10 -10.36 -11.55 -5.34
CA ALA A 10 -10.86 -12.13 -4.10
C ALA A 10 -9.91 -13.21 -3.54
N LEU A 11 -9.47 -14.17 -4.38
CA LEU A 11 -8.65 -15.31 -3.95
C LEU A 11 -7.24 -14.92 -3.53
N SER A 12 -6.66 -13.87 -4.13
CA SER A 12 -5.32 -13.39 -3.80
C SER A 12 -5.25 -12.53 -2.54
N GLY A 13 -6.39 -12.14 -1.96
CA GLY A 13 -6.45 -11.23 -0.82
C GLY A 13 -6.49 -9.75 -1.21
N LEU A 14 -6.39 -9.39 -2.51
CA LEU A 14 -6.40 -7.98 -2.94
C LEU A 14 -7.66 -7.24 -2.48
N ALA A 15 -8.83 -7.89 -2.59
CA ALA A 15 -10.09 -7.30 -2.14
C ALA A 15 -10.13 -7.07 -0.62
N ASP A 16 -9.43 -7.90 0.13
CA ASP A 16 -9.31 -7.78 1.58
C ASP A 16 -8.39 -6.62 1.99
N ILE A 17 -7.26 -6.49 1.32
CA ILE A 17 -6.33 -5.34 1.49
C ILE A 17 -7.05 -4.00 1.20
N GLN A 18 -8.01 -3.99 0.25
CA GLN A 18 -8.82 -2.81 -0.12
C GLN A 18 -10.07 -2.62 0.74
N ARG A 19 -10.20 -3.34 1.84
CA ARG A 19 -11.34 -3.33 2.75
C ARG A 19 -11.68 -1.91 3.23
N ASP A 20 -12.96 -1.63 3.29
CA ASP A 20 -13.46 -0.36 3.83
C ASP A 20 -13.16 -0.25 5.33
N GLN A 21 -12.46 0.80 5.74
CA GLN A 21 -12.04 0.97 7.14
C GLN A 21 -13.20 1.17 8.12
N LYS A 22 -14.36 1.66 7.65
CA LYS A 22 -15.53 1.91 8.52
C LYS A 22 -16.43 0.70 8.65
N THR A 23 -16.68 0.01 7.53
CA THR A 23 -17.64 -1.10 7.46
C THR A 23 -16.96 -2.47 7.49
N ASN A 24 -15.65 -2.51 7.37
CA ASN A 24 -14.84 -3.72 7.26
C ASN A 24 -15.21 -4.61 6.06
N PHE A 25 -15.88 -4.05 5.06
CA PHE A 25 -16.33 -4.77 3.87
C PHE A 25 -15.21 -4.83 2.82
N PRO A 26 -14.83 -6.04 2.32
CA PRO A 26 -13.83 -6.18 1.26
C PRO A 26 -14.25 -5.42 0.00
N LYS A 27 -13.30 -4.75 -0.66
CA LYS A 27 -13.58 -3.96 -1.88
C LYS A 27 -12.69 -4.40 -3.04
N MET A 28 -13.29 -4.49 -4.21
CA MET A 28 -12.54 -4.69 -5.46
C MET A 28 -11.83 -3.41 -5.88
N VAL A 29 -10.62 -3.55 -6.40
CA VAL A 29 -9.98 -2.48 -7.16
C VAL A 29 -10.74 -2.33 -8.48
N ARG A 30 -11.10 -1.10 -8.84
CA ARG A 30 -11.93 -0.81 -10.04
C ARG A 30 -11.11 -0.81 -11.34
N THR A 31 -10.19 -1.76 -11.45
CA THR A 31 -9.42 -2.06 -12.68
C THR A 31 -8.97 -3.52 -12.64
N ILE A 32 -8.65 -4.07 -13.79
CA ILE A 32 -8.20 -5.46 -13.96
C ILE A 32 -6.72 -5.62 -13.58
N ILE A 33 -6.41 -5.51 -12.30
CA ILE A 33 -5.03 -5.62 -11.78
C ILE A 33 -4.43 -7.03 -12.03
N PRO A 34 -5.11 -8.15 -11.67
CA PRO A 34 -4.63 -9.49 -11.97
C PRO A 34 -4.28 -9.72 -13.44
N ASP A 35 -5.13 -9.31 -14.38
CA ASP A 35 -4.87 -9.45 -15.82
C ASP A 35 -3.63 -8.67 -16.23
N LYS A 36 -3.51 -7.42 -15.81
CA LYS A 36 -2.39 -6.53 -16.17
C LYS A 36 -1.06 -7.01 -15.59
N THR A 37 -1.02 -7.36 -14.31
CA THR A 37 0.20 -7.85 -13.65
C THR A 37 0.65 -9.19 -14.23
N THR A 38 -0.31 -10.09 -14.54
CA THR A 38 -0.01 -11.35 -15.18
C THR A 38 0.52 -11.15 -16.60
N GLY A 39 -0.05 -10.19 -17.36
CA GLY A 39 0.47 -9.81 -18.68
C GLY A 39 1.92 -9.33 -18.62
N MET A 40 2.26 -8.50 -17.64
CA MET A 40 3.64 -8.03 -17.42
C MET A 40 4.58 -9.17 -17.04
N ALA A 41 4.16 -10.05 -16.13
CA ALA A 41 4.92 -11.22 -15.72
C ALA A 41 5.14 -12.19 -16.90
N ALA A 42 4.13 -12.36 -17.76
CA ALA A 42 4.24 -13.15 -18.98
C ALA A 42 5.28 -12.56 -19.95
N ALA A 43 5.26 -11.26 -20.18
CA ALA A 43 6.24 -10.58 -21.05
C ALA A 43 7.67 -10.76 -20.51
N GLN A 44 7.87 -10.60 -19.21
CA GLN A 44 9.16 -10.82 -18.55
C GLN A 44 9.63 -12.27 -18.71
N ALA A 45 8.77 -13.24 -18.43
CA ALA A 45 9.10 -14.66 -18.53
C ALA A 45 9.44 -15.07 -19.98
N ILE A 46 8.68 -14.58 -20.98
CA ILE A 46 8.93 -14.82 -22.39
C ILE A 46 10.28 -14.24 -22.81
N SER A 47 10.57 -12.99 -22.44
CA SER A 47 11.85 -12.33 -22.76
C SER A 47 13.03 -13.09 -22.15
N SER A 48 12.90 -13.54 -20.91
CA SER A 48 13.93 -14.33 -20.22
C SER A 48 14.15 -15.70 -20.91
N ALA A 49 13.08 -16.36 -21.32
CA ALA A 49 13.16 -17.64 -22.01
C ALA A 49 13.76 -17.51 -23.44
N LEU A 50 13.47 -16.41 -24.13
CA LEU A 50 14.07 -16.12 -25.43
C LEU A 50 15.57 -15.82 -25.29
N PHE A 51 15.97 -15.04 -24.28
CA PHE A 51 17.38 -14.79 -23.99
C PHE A 51 18.12 -16.08 -23.64
N TYR A 52 17.51 -16.96 -22.84
CA TYR A 52 18.06 -18.27 -22.55
C TYR A 52 18.23 -19.13 -23.81
N LYS A 53 17.20 -19.15 -24.69
CA LYS A 53 17.24 -19.87 -25.96
C LYS A 53 18.36 -19.36 -26.86
N GLU A 54 18.53 -18.04 -26.96
CA GLU A 54 19.60 -17.43 -27.77
C GLU A 54 20.98 -17.84 -27.25
N ARG A 55 21.16 -17.87 -25.92
CA ARG A 55 22.46 -18.17 -25.30
C ARG A 55 22.80 -19.66 -25.30
N TYR A 56 21.82 -20.53 -25.14
CA TYR A 56 22.03 -21.97 -24.88
C TYR A 56 21.40 -22.87 -25.97
N GLY A 57 20.71 -22.34 -26.95
CA GLY A 57 20.07 -23.09 -28.03
C GLY A 57 18.85 -23.90 -27.61
N LYS A 58 18.35 -23.73 -26.36
CA LYS A 58 17.26 -24.54 -25.79
C LYS A 58 16.05 -23.68 -25.45
N GLY A 59 14.90 -24.02 -26.04
CA GLY A 59 13.62 -23.42 -25.64
C GLY A 59 13.13 -23.90 -24.29
N GLN A 60 12.20 -23.16 -23.70
CA GLN A 60 11.57 -23.47 -22.42
C GLN A 60 10.05 -23.41 -22.52
N HIS A 61 9.36 -24.25 -21.76
CA HIS A 61 7.92 -24.18 -21.58
C HIS A 61 7.60 -23.31 -20.37
N ILE A 62 7.00 -22.14 -20.58
CA ILE A 62 6.57 -21.23 -19.51
C ILE A 62 5.16 -21.61 -19.07
N LYS A 63 4.96 -21.81 -17.77
CA LYS A 63 3.65 -21.97 -17.15
C LYS A 63 3.43 -20.79 -16.21
N LEU A 64 2.31 -20.14 -16.34
CA LEU A 64 1.95 -18.96 -15.55
C LEU A 64 0.50 -19.06 -15.10
N ALA A 65 0.24 -18.76 -13.82
CA ALA A 65 -1.11 -18.66 -13.30
C ALA A 65 -1.32 -17.27 -12.69
N MET A 66 -2.49 -16.66 -12.95
CA MET A 66 -2.82 -15.34 -12.42
C MET A 66 -2.77 -15.30 -10.89
N LEU A 67 -3.25 -16.37 -10.23
CA LEU A 67 -3.25 -16.42 -8.77
C LEU A 67 -1.81 -16.39 -8.20
N ASP A 68 -0.90 -17.18 -8.78
CA ASP A 68 0.49 -17.24 -8.33
C ASP A 68 1.18 -15.88 -8.50
N VAL A 69 0.93 -15.22 -9.63
CA VAL A 69 1.45 -13.86 -9.90
C VAL A 69 0.92 -12.87 -8.88
N MET A 70 -0.38 -12.91 -8.59
CA MET A 70 -0.98 -11.98 -7.63
C MET A 70 -0.54 -12.24 -6.20
N VAL A 71 -0.41 -13.49 -5.78
CA VAL A 71 0.13 -13.83 -4.45
C VAL A 71 1.56 -13.32 -4.31
N ALA A 72 2.41 -13.52 -5.33
CA ALA A 72 3.77 -12.99 -5.34
C ALA A 72 3.81 -11.45 -5.33
N TYR A 73 2.90 -10.81 -6.08
CA TYR A 73 2.80 -9.34 -6.16
C TYR A 73 2.36 -8.72 -4.83
N LEU A 74 1.43 -9.36 -4.12
CA LEU A 74 0.88 -8.88 -2.85
C LEU A 74 1.64 -9.42 -1.62
N TRP A 75 2.73 -10.14 -1.83
CA TRP A 75 3.42 -10.83 -0.74
C TRP A 75 3.80 -9.91 0.42
N PRO A 76 4.38 -8.71 0.21
CA PRO A 76 4.74 -7.84 1.31
C PRO A 76 3.54 -7.35 2.13
N GLU A 77 2.44 -7.00 1.48
CA GLU A 77 1.24 -6.46 2.12
C GLU A 77 0.34 -7.56 2.70
N GLY A 78 0.24 -8.70 2.01
CA GLY A 78 -0.68 -9.78 2.37
C GLY A 78 -0.12 -10.79 3.36
N SER A 79 1.20 -10.89 3.51
CA SER A 79 1.83 -11.93 4.32
C SER A 79 2.50 -11.43 5.60
N ALA A 80 2.63 -10.12 5.79
CA ALA A 80 3.41 -9.55 6.89
C ALA A 80 2.96 -10.08 8.28
N SER A 81 1.64 -10.15 8.52
CA SER A 81 1.07 -10.69 9.77
C SER A 81 0.98 -12.22 9.81
N LEU A 82 1.18 -12.90 8.67
CA LEU A 82 1.05 -14.34 8.53
C LEU A 82 2.41 -15.07 8.45
N SER A 83 3.51 -14.32 8.41
CA SER A 83 4.85 -14.88 8.16
C SER A 83 5.56 -15.39 9.42
N PHE A 84 5.13 -14.98 10.60
CA PHE A 84 5.75 -15.35 11.86
C PHE A 84 4.83 -16.24 12.70
N ILE A 85 5.33 -17.41 13.12
CA ILE A 85 4.61 -18.33 14.00
C ILE A 85 4.72 -17.81 15.43
N GLY A 86 3.59 -17.67 16.12
CA GLY A 86 3.54 -17.25 17.53
C GLY A 86 3.44 -15.73 17.76
N GLU A 87 3.50 -14.94 16.70
CA GLU A 87 3.14 -13.52 16.72
C GLU A 87 1.92 -13.34 15.82
N GLU A 88 0.76 -13.75 16.28
CA GLU A 88 -0.51 -13.49 15.62
C GLU A 88 -0.84 -12.00 15.77
N GLY A 89 -0.20 -11.18 14.94
CA GLY A 89 -0.52 -9.76 14.82
C GLY A 89 -1.88 -9.57 14.15
N ASP A 90 -2.49 -8.40 14.39
CA ASP A 90 -3.66 -8.00 13.63
C ASP A 90 -3.32 -8.02 12.12
N PRO A 91 -4.08 -8.71 11.26
CA PRO A 91 -3.89 -8.67 9.81
C PRO A 91 -3.79 -7.24 9.24
N SER A 92 -4.35 -6.25 9.93
CA SER A 92 -4.23 -4.84 9.58
C SER A 92 -2.86 -4.23 9.90
N ASP A 93 -2.04 -4.86 10.75
CA ASP A 93 -0.73 -4.32 11.16
C ASP A 93 0.31 -4.36 10.05
N GLY A 94 0.22 -5.30 9.12
CA GLY A 94 1.07 -5.37 7.92
C GLY A 94 0.64 -4.44 6.79
N GLN A 95 -0.53 -3.84 6.90
CA GLN A 95 -1.03 -2.98 5.85
C GLN A 95 -0.35 -1.61 5.92
N MET A 96 0.37 -1.27 4.86
CA MET A 96 0.70 0.13 4.52
C MET A 96 -0.57 0.96 4.23
N GLY A 97 -1.73 0.38 4.53
CA GLY A 97 -3.08 0.71 4.13
C GLY A 97 -3.79 1.78 4.94
N LEU A 98 -3.10 2.70 5.56
CA LEU A 98 -3.77 3.95 5.89
C LEU A 98 -3.90 4.74 4.59
N ASP A 99 -5.15 5.05 4.23
CA ASP A 99 -5.43 5.99 3.17
C ASP A 99 -4.74 7.34 3.50
N LEU A 100 -3.69 7.65 2.73
CA LEU A 100 -2.89 8.87 2.89
C LEU A 100 -3.41 10.00 2.00
N VAL A 101 -4.65 9.90 1.53
CA VAL A 101 -5.34 10.98 0.83
C VAL A 101 -6.07 11.85 1.85
N PHE A 102 -5.86 13.16 1.74
CA PHE A 102 -6.42 14.16 2.63
C PHE A 102 -7.14 15.25 1.84
N GLU A 103 -8.31 15.66 2.35
CA GLU A 103 -9.06 16.78 1.80
C GLU A 103 -8.53 18.10 2.39
N THR A 104 -8.30 19.07 1.52
CA THR A 104 -7.85 20.42 1.89
C THR A 104 -9.05 21.38 2.06
N LYS A 105 -8.79 22.60 2.58
CA LYS A 105 -9.80 23.65 2.80
C LYS A 105 -10.57 24.01 1.52
N ASP A 106 -9.89 24.02 0.38
CA ASP A 106 -10.45 24.34 -0.95
C ASP A 106 -11.04 23.11 -1.66
N SER A 107 -11.36 22.05 -0.91
CA SER A 107 -11.99 20.81 -1.41
C SER A 107 -11.18 20.10 -2.50
N LYS A 108 -9.87 20.28 -2.52
CA LYS A 108 -8.92 19.48 -3.30
C LYS A 108 -8.40 18.31 -2.45
N TYR A 109 -7.67 17.41 -3.10
CA TYR A 109 -7.09 16.25 -2.43
C TYR A 109 -5.58 16.24 -2.62
N ILE A 110 -4.86 16.00 -1.55
CA ILE A 110 -3.41 15.81 -1.55
C ILE A 110 -3.05 14.48 -0.90
N THR A 111 -1.87 13.96 -1.19
CA THR A 111 -1.29 12.84 -0.46
C THR A 111 -0.16 13.36 0.43
N ALA A 112 -0.11 12.88 1.66
CA ALA A 112 0.94 13.22 2.59
C ALA A 112 1.28 12.01 3.46
N GLY A 113 2.57 11.77 3.69
CA GLY A 113 3.07 10.69 4.53
C GLY A 113 4.43 11.02 5.10
N ALA A 114 4.74 10.48 6.26
CA ALA A 114 6.03 10.59 6.91
C ALA A 114 6.44 9.22 7.45
N VAL A 115 7.50 8.66 6.90
CA VAL A 115 8.06 7.35 7.27
C VAL A 115 9.28 7.54 8.18
N THR A 116 10.16 8.46 7.82
CA THR A 116 11.39 8.78 8.56
C THR A 116 11.17 9.91 9.58
N ASP A 117 12.07 10.01 10.57
CA ASP A 117 12.05 11.12 11.53
C ASP A 117 12.22 12.48 10.86
N LYS A 118 13.01 12.55 9.78
CA LYS A 118 13.21 13.78 9.01
C LYS A 118 11.92 14.21 8.30
N GLU A 119 11.19 13.27 7.73
CA GLU A 119 9.90 13.55 7.08
C GLU A 119 8.83 13.93 8.11
N TRP A 120 8.85 13.28 9.29
CA TRP A 120 7.95 13.65 10.39
C TRP A 120 8.21 15.07 10.89
N LEU A 121 9.48 15.45 11.03
CA LEU A 121 9.87 16.84 11.35
C LEU A 121 9.32 17.81 10.30
N GLY A 122 9.56 17.54 9.01
CA GLY A 122 9.04 18.37 7.91
C GLY A 122 7.51 18.46 7.91
N MET A 123 6.81 17.36 8.16
CA MET A 123 5.35 17.32 8.30
C MET A 123 4.88 18.22 9.44
N CYS A 124 5.48 18.11 10.62
CA CYS A 124 5.14 18.95 11.78
C CYS A 124 5.42 20.43 11.53
N GLU A 125 6.47 20.74 10.78
CA GLU A 125 6.79 22.13 10.39
C GLU A 125 5.76 22.69 9.40
N ALA A 126 5.44 21.93 8.35
CA ALA A 126 4.46 22.33 7.34
C ALA A 126 3.06 22.52 7.93
N LEU A 127 2.67 21.70 8.90
CA LEU A 127 1.40 21.80 9.61
C LEU A 127 1.42 22.83 10.76
N GLU A 128 2.57 23.46 11.05
CA GLU A 128 2.77 24.37 12.20
C GLU A 128 2.48 23.72 13.55
N ARG A 129 2.71 22.39 13.65
CA ARG A 129 2.43 21.55 14.80
C ARG A 129 3.72 20.94 15.39
N LYS A 130 4.71 21.81 15.69
CA LYS A 130 5.97 21.38 16.34
C LYS A 130 5.79 20.73 17.73
N ASP A 131 4.66 20.98 18.36
CA ASP A 131 4.24 20.33 19.62
C ASP A 131 4.22 18.79 19.49
N LEU A 132 3.85 18.27 18.31
CA LEU A 132 3.77 16.83 18.04
C LEU A 132 5.14 16.11 18.07
N LEU A 133 6.24 16.85 17.92
CA LEU A 133 7.58 16.24 17.99
C LEU A 133 7.92 15.73 19.40
N ASN A 134 7.31 16.34 20.43
CA ASN A 134 7.49 15.95 21.83
C ASN A 134 6.29 15.19 22.39
N ASP A 135 5.26 14.96 21.60
CA ASP A 135 4.09 14.19 22.01
C ASP A 135 4.47 12.71 22.17
N PRO A 136 4.27 12.09 23.35
CA PRO A 136 4.61 10.68 23.57
C PRO A 136 3.98 9.71 22.58
N ARG A 137 2.85 10.07 21.98
CA ARG A 137 2.16 9.26 20.97
C ARG A 137 2.88 9.26 19.61
N PHE A 138 3.77 10.27 19.34
CA PHE A 138 4.34 10.48 18.01
C PHE A 138 5.85 10.76 18.00
N ASN A 139 6.50 10.86 19.15
CA ASN A 139 7.89 11.26 19.30
C ASN A 139 8.92 10.19 18.86
N THR A 140 8.49 8.96 18.63
CA THR A 140 9.35 7.89 18.08
C THR A 140 8.67 7.20 16.90
N PRO A 141 9.43 6.57 15.97
CA PRO A 141 8.86 5.79 14.87
C PRO A 141 7.88 4.71 15.36
N ARG A 142 8.22 4.02 16.43
CA ARG A 142 7.37 2.99 17.03
C ARG A 142 6.07 3.58 17.57
N ALA A 143 6.13 4.65 18.35
CA ALA A 143 4.95 5.32 18.86
C ALA A 143 4.03 5.83 17.73
N ARG A 144 4.62 6.38 16.66
CA ARG A 144 3.87 6.79 15.46
C ARG A 144 3.18 5.63 14.76
N PHE A 145 3.79 4.45 14.76
CA PHE A 145 3.19 3.23 14.20
C PHE A 145 2.03 2.73 15.06
N GLU A 146 2.26 2.61 16.36
CA GLU A 146 1.24 2.16 17.33
C GLU A 146 0.01 3.10 17.34
N ASN A 147 0.21 4.40 17.14
CA ASN A 147 -0.85 5.41 17.09
C ASN A 147 -1.19 5.87 15.65
N LYS A 148 -1.01 5.00 14.65
CA LYS A 148 -1.18 5.33 13.22
C LYS A 148 -2.53 5.96 12.86
N THR A 149 -3.62 5.46 13.43
CA THR A 149 -4.98 5.95 13.16
C THR A 149 -5.20 7.34 13.74
N GLU A 150 -4.79 7.56 14.98
CA GLU A 150 -4.92 8.87 15.64
C GLU A 150 -4.05 9.92 14.95
N ARG A 151 -2.81 9.55 14.61
CA ARG A 151 -1.90 10.39 13.83
C ARG A 151 -2.54 10.81 12.49
N ARG A 152 -3.16 9.87 11.76
CA ARG A 152 -3.82 10.14 10.49
C ARG A 152 -4.98 11.12 10.65
N LEU A 153 -5.83 10.93 11.65
CA LEU A 153 -6.96 11.81 11.91
C LEU A 153 -6.50 13.24 12.25
N LEU A 154 -5.49 13.37 13.09
CA LEU A 154 -4.89 14.64 13.44
C LEU A 154 -4.32 15.35 12.20
N ILE A 155 -3.55 14.65 11.37
CA ILE A 155 -3.01 15.21 10.11
C ILE A 155 -4.15 15.66 9.19
N ALA A 156 -5.23 14.87 9.08
CA ALA A 156 -6.39 15.22 8.26
C ALA A 156 -7.06 16.50 8.73
N GLU A 157 -7.23 16.67 10.04
CA GLU A 157 -7.80 17.90 10.63
C GLU A 157 -6.92 19.14 10.38
N GLU A 158 -5.60 18.96 10.49
CA GLU A 158 -4.67 20.09 10.22
C GLU A 158 -4.63 20.45 8.74
N ILE A 159 -4.50 19.46 7.84
CA ILE A 159 -4.49 19.71 6.39
C ILE A 159 -5.77 20.42 5.93
N LYS A 160 -6.91 20.09 6.51
CA LYS A 160 -8.19 20.71 6.17
C LYS A 160 -8.28 22.21 6.50
N LYS A 161 -7.34 22.76 7.26
CA LYS A 161 -7.26 24.19 7.56
C LYS A 161 -6.56 24.99 6.46
N HIS A 162 -5.82 24.33 5.55
CA HIS A 162 -4.99 24.94 4.51
C HIS A 162 -5.54 24.65 3.11
N ASN A 163 -5.31 25.57 2.17
CA ASN A 163 -5.53 25.30 0.75
C ASN A 163 -4.44 24.36 0.21
N ALA A 164 -4.76 23.59 -0.83
CA ALA A 164 -3.82 22.60 -1.38
C ALA A 164 -2.48 23.25 -1.81
N GLU A 165 -2.55 24.40 -2.45
CA GLU A 165 -1.37 25.12 -2.94
C GLU A 165 -0.48 25.61 -1.78
N GLU A 166 -1.08 26.14 -0.71
CA GLU A 166 -0.37 26.62 0.48
C GLU A 166 0.40 25.50 1.18
N ILE A 167 -0.22 24.33 1.37
CA ILE A 167 0.39 23.22 2.12
C ILE A 167 1.46 22.49 1.30
N LEU A 168 1.36 22.49 -0.04
CA LEU A 168 2.35 21.82 -0.91
C LEU A 168 3.65 22.61 -1.06
N PHE A 169 3.64 23.92 -0.75
CA PHE A 169 4.83 24.79 -0.82
C PHE A 169 5.51 25.03 0.54
N LYS A 170 4.97 24.47 1.62
CA LYS A 170 5.59 24.47 2.95
C LYS A 170 6.53 23.28 3.14
#